data_6fc45178989f34d9d3e4094605dc1e7c
#
_entry.id   6fc45178989f34d9d3e4094605dc1e7c
#
_cell.length_a   1.000
_cell.length_b   1.000
_cell.length_c   1.000
_cell.angle_alpha   90.00
_cell.angle_beta   90.00
_cell.angle_gamma   90.00
#
_symmetry.space_group_name_H-M   'P 1'
#
loop_
_entity.id
_entity.type
_entity.pdbx_description
1 polymer ?
#
loop_
_entity_poly.entity_id
_entity_poly.type
_entity_poly.pdbx_seq_one_letter_code
_entity_poly.pdbx_strand_id
1 'polypeptide(L)'
;MTDPITPPITPNDGWRVRILDLSEGAEDGIVEDVKGFVNLDHANLFARRYVRDSIERCRAAGMPAGDVLAAWHAYGEDAEVLEAGPAGWRSGDDAQPFAEVRAPVEERDWRAIDPRLVSFGEDEPEEPA
;
A
#
# COMPACT_ATOMS: atom_id res chain seq x y z
N MET A 1 17.95 11.81 26.73
CA MET A 1 17.60 12.07 26.02
C MET A 1 17.02 11.34 25.22
N THR A 2 16.44 11.38 24.75
CA THR A 2 15.91 10.63 23.99
C THR A 2 15.93 11.03 22.70
N ASP A 3 16.13 10.31 21.81
CA ASP A 3 16.10 10.65 20.52
C ASP A 3 14.76 10.47 20.04
N PRO A 4 14.04 11.41 19.94
CA PRO A 4 12.66 11.28 19.62
C PRO A 4 12.39 10.71 18.28
N ILE A 5 13.23 10.95 17.32
CA ILE A 5 12.94 10.51 16.00
C ILE A 5 14.09 9.80 15.43
N THR A 6 14.07 8.52 15.47
CA THR A 6 15.09 7.70 14.88
C THR A 6 14.51 7.04 13.66
N PRO A 7 15.05 7.29 12.49
CA PRO A 7 14.50 6.64 11.28
C PRO A 7 14.64 5.13 11.41
N PRO A 8 13.71 4.37 10.86
CA PRO A 8 13.84 2.93 10.91
C PRO A 8 15.06 2.49 10.11
N ILE A 9 15.67 1.41 10.55
CA ILE A 9 16.81 0.84 9.86
C ILE A 9 16.25 0.02 8.70
N THR A 10 16.80 0.23 7.51
CA THR A 10 16.37 -0.54 6.34
C THR A 10 16.61 -2.02 6.58
N PRO A 11 15.61 -2.84 6.43
CA PRO A 11 15.76 -4.30 6.60
C PRO A 11 16.76 -4.87 5.60
N ASN A 12 17.39 -5.98 5.95
CA ASN A 12 18.38 -6.62 5.09
C ASN A 12 17.86 -6.95 3.71
N ASP A 13 16.60 -7.36 3.63
CA ASP A 13 15.99 -7.71 2.35
C ASP A 13 15.28 -6.53 1.71
N GLY A 14 15.48 -5.34 2.24
CA GLY A 14 14.78 -4.16 1.78
C GLY A 14 13.38 -4.07 2.39
N TRP A 15 12.67 -3.03 2.02
CA TRP A 15 11.32 -2.81 2.55
C TRP A 15 10.33 -3.75 1.88
N ARG A 16 9.34 -4.19 2.64
CA ARG A 16 8.31 -5.10 2.12
C ARG A 16 6.94 -4.53 2.42
N VAL A 17 6.01 -4.76 1.51
CA VAL A 17 4.61 -4.41 1.72
C VAL A 17 3.80 -5.69 1.70
N ARG A 18 3.07 -5.95 2.76
CA ARG A 18 2.23 -7.14 2.86
C ARG A 18 0.83 -6.80 2.39
N ILE A 19 0.34 -7.58 1.45
CA ILE A 19 -1.02 -7.42 0.94
C ILE A 19 -1.92 -8.41 1.66
N LEU A 20 -3.05 -7.91 2.13
CA LEU A 20 -3.98 -8.68 2.94
C LEU A 20 -5.36 -8.67 2.31
N ASP A 21 -5.97 -9.84 2.24
CA ASP A 21 -7.35 -9.97 1.78
C ASP A 21 -8.24 -9.86 2.99
N LEU A 22 -9.00 -8.81 3.08
CA LEU A 22 -9.82 -8.54 4.27
C LEU A 22 -10.99 -9.49 4.43
N SER A 23 -11.37 -10.18 3.36
CA SER A 23 -12.47 -11.13 3.43
C SER A 23 -12.07 -12.44 4.11
N GLU A 24 -10.77 -12.70 4.28
CA GLU A 24 -10.31 -13.95 4.83
C GLU A 24 -9.96 -13.89 6.32
N GLY A 25 -9.93 -12.72 6.89
CA GLY A 25 -9.48 -12.57 8.26
C GLY A 25 -7.98 -12.37 8.35
N ALA A 26 -7.52 -11.92 9.49
CA ALA A 26 -6.16 -11.40 9.61
C ALA A 26 -5.08 -12.42 9.33
N GLU A 27 -5.22 -13.62 9.85
CA GLU A 27 -4.13 -14.57 9.71
C GLU A 27 -4.14 -15.30 8.40
N ASP A 28 -5.30 -15.60 7.91
CA ASP A 28 -5.41 -16.36 6.68
C ASP A 28 -5.44 -15.45 5.47
N GLY A 29 -5.48 -14.15 5.69
CA GLY A 29 -5.66 -13.19 4.61
C GLY A 29 -4.40 -12.71 3.94
N ILE A 30 -3.22 -13.21 4.35
CA ILE A 30 -1.99 -12.75 3.74
C ILE A 30 -1.90 -13.28 2.32
N VAL A 31 -1.89 -12.35 1.36
CA VAL A 31 -1.82 -12.72 -0.05
C VAL A 31 -0.38 -12.80 -0.50
N GLU A 32 0.41 -11.80 -0.18
CA GLU A 32 1.78 -11.74 -0.68
C GLU A 32 2.56 -10.66 0.04
N ASP A 33 3.87 -10.86 0.18
CA ASP A 33 4.78 -9.80 0.62
C ASP A 33 5.54 -9.33 -0.61
N VAL A 34 5.32 -8.08 -0.98
CA VAL A 34 5.95 -7.48 -2.15
C VAL A 34 7.28 -6.88 -1.74
N LYS A 35 8.32 -7.11 -2.52
CA LYS A 35 9.67 -6.61 -2.26
C LYS A 35 10.17 -5.82 -3.46
N GLY A 36 11.34 -5.21 -3.30
CA GLY A 36 11.99 -4.53 -4.43
C GLY A 36 11.84 -3.03 -4.43
N PHE A 37 11.34 -2.45 -3.33
CA PHE A 37 11.17 -1.01 -3.26
C PHE A 37 12.52 -0.30 -3.12
N VAL A 38 12.64 0.87 -3.73
CA VAL A 38 13.86 1.65 -3.72
C VAL A 38 14.16 2.17 -2.31
N ASN A 39 13.13 2.60 -1.61
CA ASN A 39 13.28 3.15 -0.26
C ASN A 39 11.92 3.06 0.43
N LEU A 40 11.87 3.58 1.65
CA LEU A 40 10.63 3.54 2.43
C LEU A 40 9.54 4.38 1.80
N ASP A 41 9.88 5.54 1.24
CA ASP A 41 8.86 6.38 0.60
C ASP A 41 8.20 5.65 -0.56
N HIS A 42 8.96 4.89 -1.32
CA HIS A 42 8.43 4.10 -2.42
C HIS A 42 7.45 3.03 -1.89
N ALA A 43 7.85 2.34 -0.82
CA ALA A 43 6.99 1.33 -0.22
C ALA A 43 5.70 1.96 0.31
N ASN A 44 5.81 3.10 0.98
CA ASN A 44 4.65 3.80 1.52
C ASN A 44 3.72 4.26 0.40
N LEU A 45 4.26 4.77 -0.68
CA LEU A 45 3.45 5.24 -1.79
C LEU A 45 2.72 4.08 -2.47
N PHE A 46 3.42 2.96 -2.65
CA PHE A 46 2.80 1.77 -3.22
C PHE A 46 1.63 1.30 -2.35
N ALA A 47 1.85 1.19 -1.04
CA ALA A 47 0.81 0.73 -0.12
C ALA A 47 -0.40 1.67 -0.17
N ARG A 48 -0.15 2.97 -0.18
CA ARG A 48 -1.22 3.96 -0.21
C ARG A 48 -2.04 3.86 -1.49
N ARG A 49 -1.37 3.77 -2.63
CA ARG A 49 -2.07 3.64 -3.91
C ARG A 49 -2.83 2.33 -4.01
N TYR A 50 -2.24 1.26 -3.48
CA TYR A 50 -2.88 -0.05 -3.51
C TYR A 50 -4.21 -0.03 -2.75
N VAL A 51 -4.20 0.53 -1.54
CA VAL A 51 -5.41 0.61 -0.73
C VAL A 51 -6.39 1.59 -1.36
N ARG A 52 -5.90 2.71 -1.89
CA ARG A 52 -6.77 3.68 -2.55
C ARG A 52 -7.54 3.00 -3.68
N ASP A 53 -6.85 2.22 -4.48
CA ASP A 53 -7.47 1.49 -5.58
C ASP A 53 -8.48 0.46 -5.07
N SER A 54 -8.12 -0.27 -4.01
CA SER A 54 -9.01 -1.28 -3.45
C SER A 54 -10.31 -0.65 -2.95
N ILE A 55 -10.22 0.49 -2.26
CA ILE A 55 -11.40 1.17 -1.77
C ILE A 55 -12.28 1.63 -2.94
N GLU A 56 -11.67 2.13 -4.03
CA GLU A 56 -12.45 2.54 -5.19
C GLU A 56 -13.16 1.37 -5.87
N ARG A 57 -12.53 0.21 -5.85
CA ARG A 57 -13.19 -0.98 -6.42
C ARG A 57 -14.40 -1.42 -5.61
N CYS A 58 -14.45 -1.05 -4.35
CA CYS A 58 -15.60 -1.38 -3.50
C CYS A 58 -16.71 -0.34 -3.60
N ARG A 59 -16.48 0.75 -4.31
CA ARG A 59 -17.43 1.85 -4.40
C ARG A 59 -18.44 1.58 -5.51
N ALA A 60 -19.71 1.65 -5.17
CA ALA A 60 -20.77 1.57 -6.17
C ALA A 60 -21.39 2.96 -6.32
N ALA A 61 -22.05 3.17 -7.44
CA ALA A 61 -22.67 4.46 -7.75
C ALA A 61 -23.65 4.83 -6.64
N GLY A 62 -23.52 6.05 -6.14
CA GLY A 62 -24.44 6.55 -5.11
C GLY A 62 -24.19 6.03 -3.71
N MET A 63 -23.14 5.24 -3.52
CA MET A 63 -22.87 4.64 -2.23
C MET A 63 -22.29 5.68 -1.27
N PRO A 64 -22.86 5.83 -0.07
CA PRO A 64 -22.30 6.75 0.92
C PRO A 64 -20.93 6.27 1.40
N ALA A 65 -20.12 7.20 1.89
CA ALA A 65 -18.77 6.90 2.33
C ALA A 65 -18.71 5.78 3.36
N GLY A 66 -19.63 5.78 4.32
CA GLY A 66 -19.66 4.73 5.34
C GLY A 66 -19.87 3.35 4.75
N ASP A 67 -20.69 3.27 3.71
CA ASP A 67 -20.93 1.98 3.05
C ASP A 67 -19.75 1.56 2.19
N VAL A 68 -19.06 2.51 1.58
CA VAL A 68 -17.83 2.21 0.84
C VAL A 68 -16.81 1.62 1.78
N LEU A 69 -16.63 2.23 2.94
CA LEU A 69 -15.66 1.78 3.92
C LEU A 69 -16.04 0.41 4.46
N ALA A 70 -17.32 0.18 4.74
CA ALA A 70 -17.80 -1.10 5.22
C ALA A 70 -17.57 -2.20 4.17
N ALA A 71 -17.82 -1.90 2.89
CA ALA A 71 -17.60 -2.86 1.82
C ALA A 71 -16.10 -3.19 1.70
N TRP A 72 -15.24 -2.19 1.83
CA TRP A 72 -13.81 -2.42 1.78
C TRP A 72 -13.35 -3.31 2.94
N HIS A 73 -13.81 -3.04 4.16
CA HIS A 73 -13.46 -3.86 5.30
C HIS A 73 -13.91 -5.32 5.14
N ALA A 74 -15.00 -5.53 4.42
CA ALA A 74 -15.55 -6.88 4.26
C ALA A 74 -14.95 -7.63 3.07
N TYR A 75 -14.61 -6.93 2.01
CA TYR A 75 -14.25 -7.58 0.75
C TYR A 75 -13.00 -7.05 0.09
N GLY A 76 -12.40 -5.99 0.59
CA GLY A 76 -11.29 -5.36 -0.07
C GLY A 76 -9.95 -5.96 0.30
N GLU A 77 -8.89 -5.23 -0.05
CA GLU A 77 -7.53 -5.63 0.27
C GLU A 77 -6.82 -4.47 0.96
N ASP A 78 -6.05 -4.79 1.97
CA ASP A 78 -5.23 -3.83 2.69
C ASP A 78 -3.77 -4.02 2.29
N ALA A 79 -2.95 -3.05 2.64
CA ALA A 79 -1.51 -3.14 2.42
C ALA A 79 -0.81 -2.56 3.64
N GLU A 80 0.20 -3.28 4.12
CA GLU A 80 0.90 -2.92 5.32
C GLU A 80 2.39 -2.90 5.07
N VAL A 81 3.06 -1.79 5.40
CA VAL A 81 4.50 -1.68 5.23
C VAL A 81 5.14 -2.32 6.46
N LEU A 82 5.91 -3.38 6.24
CA LEU A 82 6.46 -4.16 7.34
C LEU A 82 7.73 -3.50 7.88
N GLU A 83 7.93 -3.66 9.18
CA GLU A 83 9.18 -3.28 9.83
C GLU A 83 9.50 -1.78 9.78
N ALA A 84 8.53 -0.96 9.49
CA ALA A 84 8.74 0.48 9.42
C ALA A 84 8.24 1.22 10.66
N GLY A 85 7.51 0.55 11.54
CA GLY A 85 6.96 1.17 12.72
C GLY A 85 6.11 2.38 12.36
N PRO A 86 6.24 3.46 13.11
CA PRO A 86 5.40 4.64 12.85
C PRO A 86 5.70 5.34 11.53
N ALA A 87 6.85 5.04 10.91
CA ALA A 87 7.17 5.64 9.62
C ALA A 87 6.49 4.94 8.45
N GLY A 88 5.91 3.75 8.67
CA GLY A 88 5.20 3.04 7.61
C GLY A 88 3.78 3.57 7.46
N TRP A 89 3.34 3.69 6.22
CA TRP A 89 1.97 4.11 5.95
C TRP A 89 0.98 3.05 6.43
N ARG A 90 -0.14 3.50 6.96
CA ARG A 90 -1.19 2.61 7.44
C ARG A 90 -2.53 3.05 6.91
N SER A 91 -3.33 2.10 6.49
CA SER A 91 -4.66 2.41 5.95
C SER A 91 -5.55 3.09 6.99
N GLY A 92 -5.35 2.81 8.26
CA GLY A 92 -6.17 3.42 9.30
C GLY A 92 -6.11 4.95 9.31
N ASP A 93 -5.01 5.52 8.79
CA ASP A 93 -4.87 6.97 8.78
C ASP A 93 -5.65 7.63 7.64
N ASP A 94 -5.84 6.93 6.53
CA ASP A 94 -6.38 7.54 5.32
C ASP A 94 -7.65 6.90 4.79
N ALA A 95 -8.07 5.78 5.32
CA ALA A 95 -9.20 5.04 4.76
C ALA A 95 -10.49 5.87 4.76
N GLN A 96 -10.74 6.61 5.82
CA GLN A 96 -11.95 7.42 5.90
C GLN A 96 -11.97 8.52 4.82
N PRO A 97 -10.92 9.34 4.69
CA PRO A 97 -10.90 10.31 3.59
C PRO A 97 -10.97 9.64 2.22
N PHE A 98 -10.35 8.47 2.06
CA PHE A 98 -10.41 7.75 0.79
C PHE A 98 -11.85 7.36 0.46
N ALA A 99 -12.62 6.96 1.46
CA ALA A 99 -14.01 6.60 1.23
C ALA A 99 -14.86 7.84 0.90
N GLU A 100 -14.49 9.00 1.44
CA GLU A 100 -15.26 10.21 1.26
C GLU A 100 -15.07 10.86 -0.10
N VAL A 101 -13.92 10.68 -0.72
CA VAL A 101 -13.58 11.36 -1.97
C VAL A 101 -13.08 10.35 -2.99
N ARG A 102 -13.67 10.37 -4.18
CA ARG A 102 -13.23 9.51 -5.24
C ARG A 102 -11.78 9.78 -5.60
N ALA A 103 -11.03 8.75 -5.91
CA ALA A 103 -9.63 8.89 -6.26
C ALA A 103 -9.48 9.28 -7.73
N PRO A 104 -8.62 10.25 -8.02
CA PRO A 104 -8.16 10.41 -9.41
C PRO A 104 -7.35 9.19 -9.81
N VAL A 105 -7.26 8.96 -11.11
CA VAL A 105 -6.57 7.77 -11.63
C VAL A 105 -5.15 7.66 -11.10
N GLU A 106 -4.45 8.78 -11.03
CA GLU A 106 -3.05 8.76 -10.59
C GLU A 106 -2.88 8.30 -9.16
N GLU A 107 -3.86 8.57 -8.32
CA GLU A 107 -3.75 8.23 -6.90
C GLU A 107 -4.05 6.77 -6.61
N ARG A 108 -4.55 6.05 -7.58
CA ARG A 108 -4.82 4.64 -7.42
C ARG A 108 -3.98 3.78 -8.36
N ASP A 109 -3.02 4.40 -9.05
CA ASP A 109 -2.19 3.70 -10.01
C ASP A 109 -0.97 3.11 -9.32
N TRP A 110 -1.16 2.02 -8.58
CA TRP A 110 -0.07 1.34 -7.92
C TRP A 110 0.79 0.54 -8.90
N ARG A 111 0.22 0.17 -10.07
CA ARG A 111 0.98 -0.63 -11.04
C ARG A 111 2.15 0.12 -11.61
N ALA A 112 2.04 1.43 -11.72
CA ALA A 112 3.12 2.24 -12.26
C ALA A 112 4.38 2.21 -11.38
N ILE A 113 4.22 1.88 -10.10
CA ILE A 113 5.34 1.85 -9.17
C ILE A 113 5.51 0.50 -8.49
N ASP A 114 4.88 -0.53 -9.03
CA ASP A 114 4.96 -1.88 -8.47
C ASP A 114 6.30 -2.50 -8.88
N PRO A 115 7.19 -2.79 -7.92
CA PRO A 115 8.50 -3.34 -8.25
C PRO A 115 8.45 -4.74 -8.86
N ARG A 116 7.30 -5.41 -8.77
CA ARG A 116 7.14 -6.71 -9.41
C ARG A 116 6.92 -6.56 -10.91
N LEU A 117 6.45 -5.37 -11.34
CA LEU A 117 6.13 -5.11 -12.74
C LEU A 117 7.16 -4.23 -13.42
N VAL A 118 7.80 -3.34 -12.65
CA VAL A 118 8.73 -2.36 -13.17
C VAL A 118 9.98 -2.35 -12.32
N SER A 119 11.14 -2.31 -12.93
CA SER A 119 12.39 -2.21 -12.19
C SER A 119 12.70 -0.79 -11.81
N PHE A 120 13.19 -0.58 -10.62
CA PHE A 120 13.55 0.74 -10.13
C PHE A 120 14.98 0.71 -9.58
N GLY A 121 15.66 1.81 -9.78
CA GLY A 121 16.93 2.02 -9.09
C GLY A 121 18.12 1.30 -9.63
N GLU A 122 18.19 0.13 -9.91
CA GLU A 122 19.22 -0.57 -10.32
C GLU A 122 19.22 -0.60 -11.61
N ASP A 123 19.63 -0.37 -12.14
CA ASP A 123 19.68 -0.30 -13.39
C ASP A 123 19.79 -1.32 -14.06
N GLU A 124 19.51 -1.63 -14.65
CA GLU A 124 19.54 -2.54 -15.30
C GLU A 124 20.02 -2.39 -16.37
N PRO A 125 20.44 -2.83 -16.72
CA PRO A 125 21.12 -2.72 -17.80
C PRO A 125 20.38 -2.65 -18.95
N GLU A 126 20.27 -2.40 -19.33
CA GLU A 126 19.85 -2.22 -20.23
C GLU A 126 20.08 -2.76 -21.18
N GLU A 127 19.91 -2.97 -21.75
CA GLU A 127 20.03 -3.45 -22.61
C GLU A 127 20.52 -3.30 -23.42
N PRO A 128 20.79 -3.65 -23.79
CA PRO A 128 21.45 -3.61 -24.56
C PRO A 128 21.24 -3.48 -25.63
N ALA A 129 21.19 -3.33 -25.89
CA ALA A 129 21.04 -3.05 -26.99
C ALA A 129 21.47 -3.45 -27.91
#